data_3da8957e3e108b854b1ed5bec51d11b0
#
_entry.id   3da8957e3e108b854b1ed5bec51d11b0
#
_cell.length_a   1.000
_cell.length_b   1.000
_cell.length_c   1.000
_cell.angle_alpha   90.00
_cell.angle_beta   90.00
_cell.angle_gamma   90.00
#
_symmetry.space_group_name_H-M   'P 1'
#
loop_
_entity.id
_entity.type
_entity.pdbx_description
1 polymer ?
#
loop_
_entity_poly.entity_id
_entity_poly.type
_entity_poly.pdbx_seq_one_letter_code
_entity_poly.pdbx_strand_id
1 'polypeptide(L)'
;MTTLLPAQETDARTASRIRLREHLSYLASDSLAGRLIGTEGNLIAGEYIAGCFVDAGLDEYNGTSFFHYFDVKIPSVVPDIPIAVIEGCNVIGVLPGTHPVLKDEFIVIGAHFDHLGMAAGRMEGNDSIYNGADDNASGTAVLIELAGLLKEQGGLSRTVIFAAFDGEEQGLLGSEQFLIDSLFPQNCIRTMISLDMVGYYRTSGVLKIAGAGTIENFRDFLPRTKALKVRTVPFEISPFTATDTKPFASAGIPTLYITTGSRSPYHKVEDQEDGIDYDGMAAVSVYVQNMVTAMGDNISVQPSGNYSVLHYVPSCTFSWGPAVALGTNRFVHTRGALEGKTAFYASLGADFRFLWKGFLEMNPGINLEYIGARHAAYPGVSYMNRIHMCALNVPLSLRVYLPEFNKLPVGIYAWLTTYYRYYIAGQTFDPDFVFSDVFRRHEWGLGVGIGVRASVFQVGFETRWGMTGLFRPGVLPGYNVKNSTQTIRFSYFF
;
A
#
# COMPACT_ATOMS: atom_id res chain seq x y z
N MET A 1 10.63 17.40 33.20
CA MET A 1 9.89 18.10 32.12
C MET A 1 9.54 19.48 32.60
N THR A 2 10.28 20.50 32.19
CA THR A 2 9.97 21.90 32.48
C THR A 2 8.87 22.33 31.53
N THR A 3 7.67 22.54 32.03
CA THR A 3 6.55 23.09 31.22
C THR A 3 6.89 24.53 30.86
N LEU A 4 7.11 24.83 29.60
CA LEU A 4 7.25 26.17 29.08
C LEU A 4 5.98 27.00 29.40
N LEU A 5 6.16 28.29 29.68
CA LEU A 5 5.03 29.21 29.80
C LEU A 5 4.36 29.40 28.43
N PRO A 6 3.04 29.64 28.34
CA PRO A 6 2.31 29.76 27.08
C PRO A 6 2.90 30.78 26.07
N ALA A 7 3.51 31.84 26.52
CA ALA A 7 4.18 32.83 25.68
C ALA A 7 5.47 32.25 25.05
N GLN A 8 6.25 31.47 25.76
CA GLN A 8 7.47 30.81 25.26
C GLN A 8 7.16 29.71 24.26
N GLU A 9 6.05 28.99 24.43
CA GLU A 9 5.56 27.98 23.49
C GLU A 9 5.14 28.64 22.17
N THR A 10 4.53 29.81 22.19
CA THR A 10 4.13 30.59 21.01
C THR A 10 5.36 31.12 20.26
N ASP A 11 6.39 31.63 21.00
CA ASP A 11 7.61 32.12 20.38
C ASP A 11 8.43 31.02 19.74
N ALA A 12 8.60 29.88 20.42
CA ALA A 12 9.29 28.71 19.88
C ALA A 12 8.64 28.17 18.59
N ARG A 13 7.31 28.09 18.57
CA ARG A 13 6.54 27.67 17.38
C ARG A 13 6.67 28.66 16.23
N THR A 14 6.71 29.97 16.52
CA THR A 14 6.91 31.01 15.51
C THR A 14 8.31 30.91 14.91
N ALA A 15 9.34 30.70 15.71
CA ALA A 15 10.70 30.49 15.25
C ALA A 15 10.83 29.24 14.36
N SER A 16 10.25 28.11 14.78
CA SER A 16 10.19 26.88 13.99
C SER A 16 9.53 27.11 12.63
N ARG A 17 8.39 27.80 12.59
CA ARG A 17 7.70 28.14 11.35
C ARG A 17 8.56 28.96 10.38
N ILE A 18 9.36 29.90 10.90
CA ILE A 18 10.26 30.73 10.08
C ILE A 18 11.35 29.85 9.48
N ARG A 19 12.05 29.03 10.29
CA ARG A 19 13.11 28.13 9.78
C ARG A 19 12.56 27.13 8.75
N LEU A 20 11.42 26.49 9.03
CA LEU A 20 10.77 25.58 8.09
C LEU A 20 10.46 26.25 6.74
N ARG A 21 10.01 27.51 6.79
CA ARG A 21 9.78 28.27 5.57
C ARG A 21 11.07 28.55 4.81
N GLU A 22 12.13 28.97 5.49
CA GLU A 22 13.44 29.24 4.90
C GLU A 22 13.97 27.98 4.20
N HIS A 23 13.95 26.82 4.85
CA HIS A 23 14.41 25.56 4.28
C HIS A 23 13.56 25.13 3.08
N LEU A 24 12.23 25.13 3.22
CA LEU A 24 11.33 24.68 2.17
C LEU A 24 11.38 25.60 0.96
N SER A 25 11.33 26.94 1.16
CA SER A 25 11.41 27.91 0.05
C SER A 25 12.69 27.77 -0.74
N TYR A 26 13.82 27.48 -0.09
CA TYR A 26 15.07 27.21 -0.79
C TYR A 26 15.01 25.91 -1.58
N LEU A 27 14.61 24.80 -0.92
CA LEU A 27 14.56 23.48 -1.56
C LEU A 27 13.53 23.40 -2.69
N ALA A 28 12.43 24.11 -2.61
CA ALA A 28 11.39 24.15 -3.63
C ALA A 28 11.58 25.32 -4.64
N SER A 29 12.75 25.97 -4.65
CA SER A 29 12.99 27.09 -5.56
C SER A 29 13.30 26.64 -6.98
N ASP A 30 12.95 27.47 -7.98
CA ASP A 30 13.26 27.24 -9.39
C ASP A 30 14.76 27.11 -9.66
N SER A 31 15.61 27.72 -8.81
CA SER A 31 17.07 27.63 -8.93
C SER A 31 17.62 26.22 -8.82
N LEU A 32 16.89 25.31 -8.19
CA LEU A 32 17.25 23.90 -8.05
C LEU A 32 16.65 23.02 -9.15
N ALA A 33 15.93 23.60 -10.12
CA ALA A 33 15.43 22.93 -11.31
C ALA A 33 14.71 21.59 -11.03
N GLY A 34 13.99 21.50 -9.88
CA GLY A 34 13.23 20.31 -9.46
C GLY A 34 14.10 19.15 -8.98
N ARG A 35 15.34 19.35 -8.61
CA ARG A 35 16.22 18.45 -7.82
C ARG A 35 16.30 17.00 -8.34
N LEU A 36 16.21 16.77 -9.66
CA LEU A 36 16.34 15.41 -10.19
C LEU A 36 17.73 14.84 -9.89
N ILE A 37 17.79 13.61 -9.40
CA ILE A 37 19.04 12.90 -9.12
C ILE A 37 20.06 13.02 -10.25
N GLY A 38 21.34 13.30 -9.91
CA GLY A 38 22.44 13.47 -10.86
C GLY A 38 22.44 14.80 -11.61
N THR A 39 21.58 15.76 -11.25
CA THR A 39 21.61 17.13 -11.79
C THR A 39 22.33 18.10 -10.86
N GLU A 40 22.75 19.26 -11.40
CA GLU A 40 23.38 20.32 -10.61
C GLU A 40 22.46 20.82 -9.48
N GLY A 41 21.15 20.97 -9.75
CA GLY A 41 20.19 21.41 -8.74
C GLY A 41 20.03 20.39 -7.59
N ASN A 42 20.14 19.11 -7.86
CA ASN A 42 20.15 18.06 -6.84
C ASN A 42 21.42 18.13 -5.99
N LEU A 43 22.59 18.29 -6.61
CA LEU A 43 23.86 18.43 -5.90
C LEU A 43 23.85 19.65 -4.97
N ILE A 44 23.40 20.82 -5.46
CA ILE A 44 23.29 22.06 -4.69
C ILE A 44 22.30 21.86 -3.50
N ALA A 45 21.19 21.15 -3.69
CA ALA A 45 20.27 20.81 -2.63
C ALA A 45 20.96 19.95 -1.55
N GLY A 46 21.74 18.96 -1.96
CA GLY A 46 22.55 18.13 -1.05
C GLY A 46 23.56 18.95 -0.23
N GLU A 47 24.28 19.86 -0.90
CA GLU A 47 25.23 20.78 -0.24
C GLU A 47 24.53 21.69 0.79
N TYR A 48 23.36 22.20 0.44
CA TYR A 48 22.54 22.99 1.37
C TYR A 48 22.15 22.19 2.61
N ILE A 49 21.67 20.96 2.45
CA ILE A 49 21.27 20.09 3.56
C ILE A 49 22.48 19.76 4.44
N ALA A 50 23.63 19.45 3.85
CA ALA A 50 24.87 19.21 4.59
C ALA A 50 25.28 20.44 5.41
N GLY A 51 25.20 21.64 4.84
CA GLY A 51 25.40 22.89 5.57
C GLY A 51 24.46 23.06 6.77
N CYS A 52 23.17 22.75 6.59
CA CYS A 52 22.20 22.76 7.69
C CYS A 52 22.52 21.74 8.80
N PHE A 53 23.05 20.56 8.46
CA PHE A 53 23.49 19.57 9.44
C PHE A 53 24.72 20.04 10.22
N VAL A 54 25.67 20.75 9.56
CA VAL A 54 26.80 21.40 10.24
C VAL A 54 26.29 22.45 11.22
N ASP A 55 25.38 23.32 10.79
CA ASP A 55 24.81 24.38 11.64
C ASP A 55 24.03 23.81 12.83
N ALA A 56 23.34 22.68 12.64
CA ALA A 56 22.69 21.94 13.71
C ALA A 56 23.69 21.23 14.65
N GLY A 57 24.98 21.18 14.32
CA GLY A 57 26.04 20.55 15.11
C GLY A 57 25.95 19.02 15.10
N LEU A 58 25.55 18.41 13.99
CA LEU A 58 25.62 16.96 13.78
C LEU A 58 27.05 16.54 13.43
N ASP A 59 27.36 15.28 13.73
CA ASP A 59 28.62 14.67 13.31
C ASP A 59 28.46 14.06 11.90
N GLU A 60 29.55 14.02 11.14
CA GLU A 60 29.62 13.30 9.86
C GLU A 60 29.48 11.80 10.08
N TYR A 61 28.72 11.09 9.19
CA TYR A 61 28.37 9.68 9.40
C TYR A 61 29.58 8.74 9.44
N ASN A 62 30.67 9.11 8.76
CA ASN A 62 31.94 8.35 8.71
C ASN A 62 33.12 9.09 9.35
N GLY A 63 32.87 10.23 10.01
CA GLY A 63 33.90 11.09 10.61
C GLY A 63 34.68 11.97 9.63
N THR A 64 34.30 12.01 8.35
CA THR A 64 34.97 12.79 7.30
C THR A 64 34.03 13.45 6.30
N SER A 65 32.78 13.03 6.21
CA SER A 65 31.81 13.53 5.23
C SER A 65 30.38 13.28 5.67
N PHE A 66 29.49 14.19 5.29
CA PHE A 66 28.03 13.99 5.31
C PHE A 66 27.53 13.26 4.06
N PHE A 67 28.33 13.22 2.98
CA PHE A 67 27.93 12.72 1.66
C PHE A 67 28.24 11.25 1.51
N HIS A 68 27.21 10.47 1.17
CA HIS A 68 27.30 9.07 0.80
C HIS A 68 26.95 8.94 -0.68
N TYR A 69 27.98 8.86 -1.53
CA TYR A 69 27.86 8.74 -2.99
C TYR A 69 27.64 7.29 -3.41
N PHE A 70 26.84 7.10 -4.47
CA PHE A 70 26.56 5.79 -5.04
C PHE A 70 26.27 5.88 -6.54
N ASP A 71 26.62 4.82 -7.27
CA ASP A 71 26.40 4.73 -8.72
C ASP A 71 25.05 4.12 -9.06
N VAL A 72 24.26 4.83 -9.86
CA VAL A 72 22.99 4.34 -10.42
C VAL A 72 23.22 3.94 -11.88
N LYS A 73 23.07 2.64 -12.17
CA LYS A 73 23.17 2.12 -13.53
C LYS A 73 21.80 2.15 -14.21
N ILE A 74 21.64 3.02 -15.21
CA ILE A 74 20.44 3.09 -16.03
C ILE A 74 20.61 2.14 -17.21
N PRO A 75 19.83 1.02 -17.26
CA PRO A 75 19.90 0.10 -18.38
C PRO A 75 19.45 0.78 -19.67
N SER A 76 20.27 0.72 -20.72
CA SER A 76 19.85 1.17 -22.04
C SER A 76 18.82 0.22 -22.63
N VAL A 77 17.68 0.76 -23.08
CA VAL A 77 16.67 -0.01 -23.84
C VAL A 77 17.05 -0.18 -25.31
N VAL A 78 18.15 0.47 -25.76
CA VAL A 78 18.66 0.38 -27.13
C VAL A 78 19.91 -0.51 -27.13
N PRO A 79 19.95 -1.56 -27.99
CA PRO A 79 21.14 -2.38 -28.12
C PRO A 79 22.37 -1.53 -28.50
N ASP A 80 23.55 -1.87 -27.97
CA ASP A 80 24.83 -1.23 -28.25
C ASP A 80 25.02 0.21 -27.71
N ILE A 81 24.08 0.76 -26.97
CA ILE A 81 24.28 1.98 -26.20
C ILE A 81 24.85 1.62 -24.83
N PRO A 82 25.95 2.24 -24.38
CA PRO A 82 26.50 2.03 -23.05
C PRO A 82 25.48 2.30 -21.96
N ILE A 83 25.55 1.53 -20.87
CA ILE A 83 24.79 1.80 -19.63
C ILE A 83 25.21 3.19 -19.15
N ALA A 84 24.24 4.11 -19.02
CA ALA A 84 24.50 5.39 -18.39
C ALA A 84 24.66 5.17 -16.87
N VAL A 85 25.68 5.78 -16.29
CA VAL A 85 25.89 5.80 -14.83
C VAL A 85 25.58 7.23 -14.38
N ILE A 86 24.66 7.35 -13.42
CA ILE A 86 24.36 8.60 -12.74
C ILE A 86 24.87 8.45 -11.31
N GLU A 87 25.58 9.47 -10.82
CA GLU A 87 25.97 9.52 -9.42
C GLU A 87 24.82 10.07 -8.58
N GLY A 88 24.39 9.33 -7.57
CA GLY A 88 23.46 9.74 -6.53
C GLY A 88 24.21 10.03 -5.23
N CYS A 89 23.59 10.79 -4.34
CA CYS A 89 24.25 11.21 -3.12
C CYS A 89 23.27 11.38 -1.95
N ASN A 90 23.26 10.45 -0.99
CA ASN A 90 22.58 10.69 0.28
C ASN A 90 23.36 11.68 1.15
N VAL A 91 22.65 12.51 1.93
CA VAL A 91 23.27 13.38 2.93
C VAL A 91 22.92 12.85 4.32
N ILE A 92 23.94 12.48 5.11
CA ILE A 92 23.78 11.74 6.36
C ILE A 92 24.51 12.44 7.51
N GLY A 93 23.73 12.86 8.52
CA GLY A 93 24.24 13.44 9.76
C GLY A 93 23.93 12.54 10.96
N VAL A 94 24.78 12.58 11.96
CA VAL A 94 24.67 11.76 13.18
C VAL A 94 24.57 12.65 14.41
N LEU A 95 23.59 12.40 15.25
CA LEU A 95 23.50 12.94 16.60
C LEU A 95 23.84 11.80 17.58
N PRO A 96 25.05 11.78 18.15
CA PRO A 96 25.48 10.69 19.03
C PRO A 96 24.61 10.52 20.25
N GLY A 97 24.33 9.28 20.62
CA GLY A 97 23.59 8.95 21.82
C GLY A 97 24.40 9.21 23.09
N THR A 98 23.73 9.56 24.17
CA THR A 98 24.34 9.95 25.45
C THR A 98 24.44 8.79 26.45
N HIS A 99 23.67 7.71 26.26
CA HIS A 99 23.64 6.59 27.21
C HIS A 99 24.76 5.57 26.89
N PRO A 100 25.52 5.07 27.88
CA PRO A 100 26.71 4.24 27.65
C PRO A 100 26.43 2.93 26.88
N VAL A 101 25.18 2.43 26.91
CA VAL A 101 24.78 1.19 26.20
C VAL A 101 23.88 1.50 25.00
N LEU A 102 22.87 2.35 25.17
CA LEU A 102 21.88 2.61 24.12
C LEU A 102 22.43 3.47 22.96
N LYS A 103 23.56 4.15 23.13
CA LYS A 103 24.23 4.91 22.06
C LYS A 103 24.61 4.06 20.85
N ASP A 104 24.77 2.76 21.03
CA ASP A 104 25.11 1.82 19.98
C ASP A 104 23.83 1.28 19.25
N GLU A 105 22.66 1.77 19.62
CA GLU A 105 21.39 1.52 18.95
C GLU A 105 20.94 2.77 18.21
N PHE A 106 20.36 2.60 17.01
CA PHE A 106 20.09 3.68 16.08
C PHE A 106 18.60 3.91 15.85
N ILE A 107 18.20 5.17 15.78
CA ILE A 107 16.94 5.62 15.19
C ILE A 107 17.30 6.36 13.90
N VAL A 108 16.83 5.90 12.76
CA VAL A 108 17.00 6.61 11.48
C VAL A 108 15.78 7.49 11.24
N ILE A 109 15.98 8.76 10.98
CA ILE A 109 14.94 9.69 10.51
C ILE A 109 15.34 10.07 9.09
N GLY A 110 14.47 9.80 8.12
CA GLY A 110 14.75 10.02 6.71
C GLY A 110 13.68 10.86 6.03
N ALA A 111 14.09 11.57 4.98
CA ALA A 111 13.23 12.21 3.99
C ALA A 111 13.98 12.22 2.67
N HIS A 112 13.32 11.99 1.54
CA HIS A 112 14.00 12.19 0.27
C HIS A 112 14.03 13.67 -0.10
N PHE A 113 15.08 14.09 -0.78
CA PHE A 113 15.25 15.47 -1.20
C PHE A 113 15.26 15.66 -2.72
N ASP A 114 15.37 14.59 -3.48
CA ASP A 114 15.19 14.61 -4.93
C ASP A 114 13.73 14.82 -5.33
N HIS A 115 13.52 15.21 -6.60
CA HIS A 115 12.20 15.23 -7.21
C HIS A 115 12.31 15.05 -8.73
N LEU A 116 11.24 15.35 -9.48
CA LEU A 116 11.09 14.98 -10.90
C LEU A 116 11.89 15.82 -11.89
N GLY A 117 12.51 16.91 -11.44
CA GLY A 117 13.28 17.79 -12.32
C GLY A 117 12.41 18.69 -13.20
N MET A 118 12.75 18.78 -14.48
CA MET A 118 12.07 19.62 -15.46
C MET A 118 11.37 18.80 -16.54
N ALA A 119 10.17 19.21 -16.93
CA ALA A 119 9.45 18.58 -18.02
C ALA A 119 10.16 18.85 -19.36
N ALA A 120 10.57 17.78 -20.06
CA ALA A 120 11.17 17.89 -21.39
C ALA A 120 10.16 18.43 -22.40
N GLY A 121 10.56 19.44 -23.21
CA GLY A 121 9.81 19.88 -24.40
C GLY A 121 8.64 20.83 -24.16
N ARG A 122 8.50 21.44 -23.00
CA ARG A 122 7.52 22.53 -22.80
C ARG A 122 7.98 23.84 -23.41
N MET A 123 7.06 24.54 -24.09
CA MET A 123 7.30 25.80 -24.75
C MET A 123 7.50 26.96 -23.76
N GLU A 124 8.21 27.99 -24.18
CA GLU A 124 8.35 29.27 -23.48
C GLU A 124 7.01 29.79 -22.96
N GLY A 125 6.95 30.14 -21.68
CA GLY A 125 5.81 30.78 -21.01
C GLY A 125 4.96 29.88 -20.15
N ASN A 126 5.18 28.55 -20.10
CA ASN A 126 4.57 27.63 -19.15
C ASN A 126 5.61 27.16 -18.15
N ASP A 127 5.24 27.11 -16.87
CA ASP A 127 6.05 26.48 -15.84
C ASP A 127 6.34 25.03 -16.24
N SER A 128 7.61 24.66 -16.16
CA SER A 128 8.09 23.32 -16.53
C SER A 128 8.89 22.66 -15.41
N ILE A 129 9.03 23.33 -14.27
CA ILE A 129 9.81 22.86 -13.14
C ILE A 129 8.86 22.16 -12.15
N TYR A 130 9.21 20.94 -11.80
CA TYR A 130 8.55 20.22 -10.71
C TYR A 130 9.24 20.60 -9.40
N ASN A 131 8.79 21.67 -8.74
CA ASN A 131 9.44 22.19 -7.54
C ASN A 131 9.30 21.25 -6.33
N GLY A 132 8.24 20.42 -6.29
CA GLY A 132 8.05 19.43 -5.26
C GLY A 132 8.07 20.01 -3.84
N ALA A 133 7.22 21.01 -3.60
CA ALA A 133 7.21 21.71 -2.31
C ALA A 133 6.69 20.80 -1.19
N ASP A 134 5.60 20.07 -1.45
CA ASP A 134 5.13 19.05 -0.51
C ASP A 134 5.89 17.74 -0.70
N ASP A 135 6.15 17.37 -1.94
CA ASP A 135 6.85 16.14 -2.35
C ASP A 135 8.28 16.42 -2.86
N ASN A 136 9.41 16.38 -2.08
CA ASN A 136 9.32 16.22 -0.63
C ASN A 136 10.24 17.24 0.06
N ALA A 137 10.20 18.51 -0.42
CA ALA A 137 10.88 19.59 0.30
C ALA A 137 10.28 19.77 1.70
N SER A 138 8.97 19.43 1.91
CA SER A 138 8.31 19.52 3.20
C SER A 138 8.90 18.55 4.22
N GLY A 139 9.09 17.29 3.84
CA GLY A 139 9.72 16.27 4.70
C GLY A 139 11.18 16.59 4.99
N THR A 140 11.92 17.03 3.97
CA THR A 140 13.34 17.44 4.13
C THR A 140 13.48 18.64 5.06
N ALA A 141 12.61 19.65 4.93
CA ALA A 141 12.62 20.80 5.85
C ALA A 141 12.33 20.38 7.30
N VAL A 142 11.38 19.46 7.52
CA VAL A 142 11.10 18.90 8.85
C VAL A 142 12.27 18.06 9.37
N LEU A 143 12.96 17.32 8.50
CA LEU A 143 14.17 16.57 8.86
C LEU A 143 15.27 17.50 9.41
N ILE A 144 15.54 18.61 8.72
CA ILE A 144 16.52 19.64 9.15
C ILE A 144 16.08 20.29 10.47
N GLU A 145 14.83 20.66 10.59
CA GLU A 145 14.28 21.26 11.82
C GLU A 145 14.42 20.31 13.02
N LEU A 146 14.15 19.02 12.83
CA LEU A 146 14.30 17.99 13.86
C LEU A 146 15.75 17.82 14.31
N ALA A 147 16.72 17.95 13.41
CA ALA A 147 18.14 17.90 13.74
C ALA A 147 18.50 18.99 14.75
N GLY A 148 18.09 20.23 14.49
CA GLY A 148 18.27 21.35 15.41
C GLY A 148 17.54 21.14 16.74
N LEU A 149 16.26 20.81 16.71
CA LEU A 149 15.43 20.62 17.91
C LEU A 149 15.95 19.49 18.83
N LEU A 150 16.39 18.36 18.27
CA LEU A 150 16.92 17.24 19.05
C LEU A 150 18.31 17.56 19.61
N LYS A 151 19.12 18.34 18.91
CA LYS A 151 20.42 18.82 19.41
C LYS A 151 20.26 19.83 20.54
N GLU A 152 19.36 20.80 20.36
CA GLU A 152 19.08 21.85 21.37
C GLU A 152 18.57 21.25 22.68
N GLN A 153 17.80 20.16 22.64
CA GLN A 153 17.36 19.45 23.86
C GLN A 153 18.46 18.62 24.55
N GLY A 154 19.67 18.53 23.97
CA GLY A 154 20.81 17.80 24.53
C GLY A 154 20.99 16.37 24.00
N GLY A 155 20.34 16.01 22.91
CA GLY A 155 20.38 14.67 22.33
C GLY A 155 19.49 13.65 23.05
N LEU A 156 19.63 12.39 22.70
CA LEU A 156 18.86 11.27 23.25
C LEU A 156 19.79 10.20 23.83
N SER A 157 19.23 9.20 24.49
CA SER A 157 20.00 8.04 24.95
C SER A 157 20.53 7.22 23.78
N ARG A 158 19.73 7.05 22.72
CA ARG A 158 20.13 6.40 21.45
C ARG A 158 20.73 7.42 20.48
N THR A 159 21.60 6.93 19.61
CA THR A 159 22.08 7.70 18.46
C THR A 159 20.96 7.90 17.44
N VAL A 160 20.82 9.14 16.95
CA VAL A 160 19.88 9.46 15.87
C VAL A 160 20.66 9.72 14.59
N ILE A 161 20.25 9.06 13.50
CA ILE A 161 20.79 9.23 12.15
C ILE A 161 19.77 10.03 11.36
N PHE A 162 20.18 11.17 10.83
CA PHE A 162 19.40 11.99 9.91
C PHE A 162 19.87 11.67 8.50
N ALA A 163 18.98 11.19 7.64
CA ALA A 163 19.30 10.78 6.29
C ALA A 163 18.39 11.50 5.28
N ALA A 164 18.94 12.45 4.54
CA ALA A 164 18.29 12.94 3.34
C ALA A 164 18.64 11.98 2.20
N PHE A 165 17.64 11.24 1.70
CA PHE A 165 17.82 10.24 0.67
C PHE A 165 17.70 10.86 -0.72
N ASP A 166 18.50 10.36 -1.67
CA ASP A 166 18.48 10.77 -3.07
C ASP A 166 17.90 9.65 -3.95
N GLY A 167 17.22 10.03 -5.03
CA GLY A 167 16.69 9.08 -6.01
C GLY A 167 15.52 8.21 -5.51
N GLU A 168 14.71 8.73 -4.60
CA GLU A 168 13.46 8.09 -4.17
C GLU A 168 12.51 7.95 -5.36
N GLU A 169 12.32 9.03 -6.11
CA GLU A 169 11.46 9.14 -7.29
C GLU A 169 11.89 8.22 -8.45
N GLN A 170 13.15 7.82 -8.45
CA GLN A 170 13.73 6.89 -9.42
C GLN A 170 13.75 5.44 -8.92
N GLY A 171 13.10 5.15 -7.81
CA GLY A 171 12.89 3.82 -7.28
C GLY A 171 13.59 3.49 -5.97
N LEU A 172 13.62 4.44 -5.02
CA LEU A 172 14.14 4.28 -3.65
C LEU A 172 15.65 4.04 -3.61
N LEU A 173 16.39 4.61 -4.55
CA LEU A 173 17.79 4.26 -4.79
C LEU A 173 18.67 4.57 -3.58
N GLY A 174 18.52 5.74 -2.99
CA GLY A 174 19.33 6.17 -1.85
C GLY A 174 19.08 5.37 -0.58
N SER A 175 17.83 5.11 -0.24
CA SER A 175 17.48 4.33 0.93
C SER A 175 17.84 2.84 0.78
N GLU A 176 17.78 2.29 -0.44
CA GLU A 176 18.24 0.94 -0.73
C GLU A 176 19.76 0.87 -0.62
N GLN A 177 20.51 1.83 -1.20
CA GLN A 177 21.96 1.85 -1.16
C GLN A 177 22.52 2.09 0.26
N PHE A 178 21.84 2.87 1.09
CA PHE A 178 22.15 3.04 2.51
C PHE A 178 22.27 1.69 3.24
N LEU A 179 21.39 0.74 2.93
CA LEU A 179 21.39 -0.59 3.52
C LEU A 179 22.37 -1.55 2.84
N ILE A 180 22.53 -1.48 1.50
CA ILE A 180 23.46 -2.32 0.74
C ILE A 180 24.88 -2.06 1.20
N ASP A 181 25.29 -0.81 1.35
CA ASP A 181 26.63 -0.42 1.77
C ASP A 181 26.83 -0.59 3.29
N SER A 182 25.76 -0.99 3.99
CA SER A 182 25.82 -1.30 5.43
C SER A 182 26.47 -0.17 6.24
N LEU A 183 26.10 1.08 5.97
CA LEU A 183 26.69 2.27 6.60
C LEU A 183 26.62 2.20 8.13
N PHE A 184 25.59 1.55 8.64
CA PHE A 184 25.38 1.25 10.06
C PHE A 184 24.95 -0.21 10.24
N PRO A 185 25.32 -0.88 11.34
CA PRO A 185 24.89 -2.25 11.63
C PRO A 185 23.37 -2.36 11.65
N GLN A 186 22.79 -3.06 10.68
CA GLN A 186 21.32 -3.13 10.48
C GLN A 186 20.59 -3.69 11.72
N ASN A 187 21.19 -4.65 12.43
CA ASN A 187 20.66 -5.23 13.65
C ASN A 187 20.62 -4.26 14.83
N CYS A 188 21.34 -3.14 14.75
CA CYS A 188 21.33 -2.06 15.75
C CYS A 188 20.30 -0.95 15.41
N ILE A 189 19.72 -0.93 14.21
CA ILE A 189 18.69 0.02 13.83
C ILE A 189 17.36 -0.44 14.44
N ARG A 190 16.85 0.36 15.40
CA ARG A 190 15.61 0.06 16.14
C ARG A 190 14.36 0.45 15.36
N THR A 191 14.45 1.51 14.59
CA THR A 191 13.38 1.94 13.68
C THR A 191 13.93 2.91 12.63
N MET A 192 13.25 2.95 11.48
CA MET A 192 13.39 3.99 10.45
C MET A 192 12.09 4.76 10.36
N ILE A 193 12.17 6.08 10.38
CA ILE A 193 11.04 7.01 10.30
C ILE A 193 11.20 7.81 9.01
N SER A 194 10.28 7.64 8.07
CA SER A 194 10.23 8.42 6.85
C SER A 194 9.26 9.58 7.01
N LEU A 195 9.71 10.78 6.67
CA LEU A 195 8.94 12.01 6.60
C LEU A 195 8.71 12.31 5.12
N ASP A 196 7.47 12.23 4.68
CA ASP A 196 7.17 12.39 3.27
C ASP A 196 5.77 12.98 3.08
N MET A 197 5.70 14.11 2.38
CA MET A 197 4.50 14.92 2.16
C MET A 197 3.82 15.34 3.48
N VAL A 198 4.48 16.18 4.26
CA VAL A 198 4.01 16.64 5.59
C VAL A 198 3.54 18.11 5.59
N GLY A 199 3.48 18.76 4.42
CA GLY A 199 3.18 20.17 4.27
C GLY A 199 1.68 20.54 4.19
N TYR A 200 0.76 19.59 4.04
CA TYR A 200 -0.68 19.86 3.79
C TYR A 200 -1.61 19.52 4.95
N TYR A 201 -1.16 19.69 6.19
CA TYR A 201 -1.97 19.31 7.36
C TYR A 201 -3.32 20.02 7.42
N ARG A 202 -3.39 21.33 7.12
CA ARG A 202 -4.64 22.10 7.14
C ARG A 202 -5.70 21.53 6.19
N THR A 203 -5.29 21.09 5.02
CA THR A 203 -6.15 20.49 3.99
C THR A 203 -6.52 19.05 4.33
N SER A 204 -5.54 18.29 4.84
CA SER A 204 -5.73 16.88 5.21
C SER A 204 -6.57 16.71 6.49
N GLY A 205 -6.38 17.61 7.46
CA GLY A 205 -6.99 17.53 8.79
C GLY A 205 -6.49 16.36 9.64
N VAL A 206 -5.46 15.62 9.19
CA VAL A 206 -4.92 14.47 9.91
C VAL A 206 -3.44 14.24 9.57
N LEU A 207 -2.63 13.97 10.59
CA LEU A 207 -1.29 13.39 10.44
C LEU A 207 -1.41 11.88 10.50
N LYS A 208 -1.02 11.18 9.45
CA LYS A 208 -1.03 9.73 9.38
C LYS A 208 0.35 9.20 9.75
N ILE A 209 0.40 8.18 10.61
CA ILE A 209 1.58 7.39 10.93
C ILE A 209 1.28 5.94 10.55
N ALA A 210 1.86 5.47 9.44
CA ALA A 210 1.75 4.08 9.03
C ALA A 210 2.99 3.31 9.51
N GLY A 211 2.84 2.01 9.77
CA GLY A 211 3.91 1.18 10.32
C GLY A 211 3.84 0.98 11.85
N ALA A 212 2.83 1.55 12.52
CA ALA A 212 2.64 1.43 13.97
C ALA A 212 2.67 -0.03 14.49
N GLY A 213 2.33 -1.00 13.64
CA GLY A 213 2.36 -2.42 13.96
C GLY A 213 3.75 -3.06 13.88
N THR A 214 4.77 -2.34 13.38
CA THR A 214 6.15 -2.84 13.27
C THR A 214 6.92 -2.76 14.60
N ILE A 215 6.43 -1.96 15.53
CA ILE A 215 7.03 -1.74 16.86
C ILE A 215 6.07 -2.27 17.93
N GLU A 216 6.60 -3.02 18.89
CA GLU A 216 5.82 -3.49 20.04
C GLU A 216 5.32 -2.31 20.88
N ASN A 217 4.04 -2.36 21.26
CA ASN A 217 3.42 -1.34 22.13
C ASN A 217 3.62 0.11 21.66
N PHE A 218 3.69 0.34 20.33
CA PHE A 218 3.96 1.66 19.73
C PHE A 218 3.10 2.79 20.30
N ARG A 219 1.90 2.51 20.76
CA ARG A 219 1.01 3.52 21.38
C ARG A 219 1.60 4.20 22.59
N ASP A 220 2.52 3.54 23.29
CA ASP A 220 3.17 4.09 24.50
C ASP A 220 4.16 5.21 24.18
N PHE A 221 4.59 5.30 22.90
CA PHE A 221 5.50 6.34 22.40
C PHE A 221 4.77 7.53 21.77
N LEU A 222 3.44 7.49 21.65
CA LEU A 222 2.67 8.56 21.01
C LEU A 222 2.48 9.75 21.96
N PRO A 223 2.95 10.96 21.59
CA PRO A 223 2.72 12.16 22.36
C PRO A 223 1.24 12.52 22.43
N ARG A 224 0.80 13.02 23.56
CA ARG A 224 -0.53 13.65 23.68
C ARG A 224 -0.46 15.06 23.11
N THR A 225 -1.31 15.38 22.15
CA THR A 225 -1.38 16.70 21.53
C THR A 225 -2.81 17.13 21.30
N LYS A 226 -3.05 18.45 21.37
CA LYS A 226 -4.31 19.08 20.90
C LYS A 226 -4.08 19.81 19.57
N ALA A 227 -2.83 19.98 19.14
CA ALA A 227 -2.47 20.71 17.93
C ALA A 227 -2.73 19.90 16.65
N LEU A 228 -2.65 18.58 16.73
CA LEU A 228 -2.80 17.67 15.58
C LEU A 228 -3.81 16.57 15.89
N LYS A 229 -4.60 16.22 14.87
CA LYS A 229 -5.32 14.96 14.84
C LYS A 229 -4.40 13.91 14.24
N VAL A 230 -3.98 12.94 15.03
CA VAL A 230 -3.07 11.88 14.60
C VAL A 230 -3.84 10.57 14.40
N ARG A 231 -3.54 9.88 13.31
CA ARG A 231 -4.09 8.56 12.98
C ARG A 231 -2.96 7.57 12.75
N THR A 232 -2.89 6.54 13.57
CA THR A 232 -1.97 5.43 13.36
C THR A 232 -2.59 4.34 12.50
N VAL A 233 -1.79 3.75 11.61
CA VAL A 233 -2.15 2.59 10.79
C VAL A 233 -1.11 1.52 11.06
N PRO A 234 -1.50 0.26 11.30
CA PRO A 234 -0.55 -0.80 11.65
C PRO A 234 0.57 -0.98 10.63
N PHE A 235 0.23 -0.86 9.33
CA PHE A 235 1.17 -1.05 8.22
C PHE A 235 0.86 -0.08 7.09
N GLU A 236 1.83 0.17 6.22
CA GLU A 236 1.57 0.81 4.94
C GLU A 236 0.66 -0.07 4.09
N ILE A 237 -0.52 0.44 3.75
CA ILE A 237 -1.57 -0.35 3.09
C ILE A 237 -1.55 -0.15 1.57
N SER A 238 -0.87 0.87 1.06
CA SER A 238 -0.89 1.14 -0.36
C SER A 238 0.12 0.25 -1.10
N PRO A 239 -0.34 -0.59 -2.03
CA PRO A 239 0.56 -1.34 -2.90
C PRO A 239 1.30 -0.45 -3.90
N PHE A 240 0.90 0.83 -4.01
CA PHE A 240 1.46 1.80 -4.96
C PHE A 240 2.38 2.84 -4.31
N THR A 241 2.40 2.96 -2.99
CA THR A 241 3.35 3.80 -2.27
C THR A 241 4.56 2.96 -1.87
N ALA A 242 5.55 2.89 -2.75
CA ALA A 242 6.89 2.56 -2.34
C ALA A 242 7.47 3.86 -1.77
N THR A 243 7.82 3.89 -0.49
CA THR A 243 8.52 4.98 0.17
C THR A 243 9.86 4.47 0.68
N ASP A 244 10.72 5.34 1.16
CA ASP A 244 12.01 4.97 1.75
C ASP A 244 11.94 3.97 2.91
N THR A 245 10.74 3.76 3.48
CA THR A 245 10.51 2.71 4.47
C THR A 245 10.64 1.31 3.90
N LYS A 246 10.39 1.11 2.59
CA LYS A 246 10.32 -0.22 1.96
C LYS A 246 11.63 -1.02 2.02
N PRO A 247 12.81 -0.46 1.69
CA PRO A 247 14.08 -1.19 1.84
C PRO A 247 14.32 -1.64 3.28
N PHE A 248 14.07 -0.76 4.27
CA PHE A 248 14.24 -1.06 5.69
C PHE A 248 13.27 -2.15 6.17
N ALA A 249 11.99 -2.06 5.82
CA ALA A 249 11.00 -3.08 6.13
C ALA A 249 11.37 -4.44 5.50
N SER A 250 11.91 -4.43 4.28
CA SER A 250 12.39 -5.65 3.60
C SER A 250 13.60 -6.28 4.29
N ALA A 251 14.43 -5.47 4.93
CA ALA A 251 15.55 -5.91 5.75
C ALA A 251 15.13 -6.35 7.18
N GLY A 252 13.84 -6.27 7.51
CA GLY A 252 13.33 -6.64 8.83
C GLY A 252 13.49 -5.56 9.90
N ILE A 253 13.69 -4.31 9.50
CA ILE A 253 13.81 -3.16 10.39
C ILE A 253 12.42 -2.53 10.57
N PRO A 254 11.97 -2.23 11.80
CA PRO A 254 10.72 -1.52 12.04
C PRO A 254 10.68 -0.15 11.33
N THR A 255 9.55 0.20 10.74
CA THR A 255 9.41 1.44 9.97
C THR A 255 8.17 2.22 10.33
N LEU A 256 8.27 3.54 10.30
CA LEU A 256 7.17 4.48 10.44
C LEU A 256 7.16 5.44 9.24
N TYR A 257 6.07 5.49 8.53
CA TYR A 257 5.81 6.45 7.47
C TYR A 257 4.89 7.56 7.98
N ILE A 258 5.39 8.79 8.00
CA ILE A 258 4.67 9.96 8.53
C ILE A 258 4.32 10.88 7.37
N THR A 259 3.02 11.14 7.18
CA THR A 259 2.53 11.94 6.06
C THR A 259 1.21 12.63 6.38
N THR A 260 0.94 13.74 5.70
CA THR A 260 -0.39 14.36 5.64
C THR A 260 -1.22 13.80 4.48
N GLY A 261 -0.63 12.93 3.64
CA GLY A 261 -1.26 12.29 2.49
C GLY A 261 -1.24 13.17 1.24
N SER A 262 -1.43 12.56 0.08
CA SER A 262 -1.41 13.21 -1.23
C SER A 262 -2.62 14.15 -1.43
N ARG A 263 -2.63 15.27 -0.74
CA ARG A 263 -3.61 16.35 -0.87
C ARG A 263 -3.07 17.56 -1.63
N SER A 264 -1.74 17.60 -1.82
CA SER A 264 -1.05 18.53 -2.69
C SER A 264 -1.27 18.19 -4.16
N PRO A 265 -0.87 19.06 -5.09
CA PRO A 265 -0.78 18.75 -6.51
C PRO A 265 0.35 17.76 -6.81
N TYR A 266 0.27 16.55 -6.26
CA TYR A 266 1.24 15.48 -6.31
C TYR A 266 1.74 15.20 -7.73
N HIS A 267 3.07 15.21 -7.94
CA HIS A 267 3.76 15.01 -9.21
C HIS A 267 3.33 15.99 -10.31
N LYS A 268 3.04 17.25 -9.91
CA LYS A 268 2.67 18.33 -10.83
C LYS A 268 3.53 19.57 -10.60
N VAL A 269 3.64 20.41 -11.61
CA VAL A 269 4.33 21.70 -11.52
C VAL A 269 3.65 22.69 -10.56
N GLU A 270 2.39 22.44 -10.22
CA GLU A 270 1.61 23.21 -9.24
C GLU A 270 1.92 22.85 -7.77
N ASP A 271 2.82 21.88 -7.51
CA ASP A 271 3.30 21.59 -6.14
C ASP A 271 4.34 22.65 -5.74
N GLN A 272 3.83 23.82 -5.35
CA GLN A 272 4.56 25.04 -5.06
C GLN A 272 4.45 25.44 -3.59
N GLU A 273 5.35 26.33 -3.15
CA GLU A 273 5.44 26.81 -1.76
C GLU A 273 4.13 27.44 -1.24
N ASP A 274 3.36 28.10 -2.08
CA ASP A 274 2.16 28.85 -1.70
C ASP A 274 1.04 27.98 -1.13
N GLY A 275 1.04 26.67 -1.43
CA GLY A 275 0.11 25.69 -0.88
C GLY A 275 0.44 25.16 0.52
N ILE A 276 1.63 25.44 1.02
CA ILE A 276 2.18 24.82 2.24
C ILE A 276 1.59 25.40 3.53
N ASP A 277 1.30 24.53 4.48
CA ASP A 277 0.85 24.86 5.84
C ASP A 277 2.02 24.83 6.83
N TYR A 278 2.77 25.91 6.94
CA TYR A 278 3.91 26.02 7.86
C TYR A 278 3.55 25.92 9.35
N ASP A 279 2.34 26.33 9.74
CA ASP A 279 1.85 26.13 11.10
C ASP A 279 1.60 24.65 11.40
N GLY A 280 1.08 23.92 10.39
CA GLY A 280 0.91 22.48 10.42
C GLY A 280 2.27 21.77 10.50
N MET A 281 3.24 22.15 9.66
CA MET A 281 4.60 21.58 9.67
C MET A 281 5.30 21.81 11.01
N ALA A 282 5.22 22.99 11.60
CA ALA A 282 5.79 23.27 12.94
C ALA A 282 5.15 22.39 14.03
N ALA A 283 3.85 22.16 13.95
CA ALA A 283 3.17 21.25 14.86
C ALA A 283 3.59 19.78 14.65
N VAL A 284 3.81 19.37 13.39
CA VAL A 284 4.34 18.03 13.02
C VAL A 284 5.75 17.87 13.56
N SER A 285 6.65 18.85 13.38
CA SER A 285 8.02 18.80 13.90
C SER A 285 8.06 18.57 15.39
N VAL A 286 7.32 19.36 16.18
CA VAL A 286 7.22 19.18 17.64
C VAL A 286 6.64 17.82 18.03
N TYR A 287 5.63 17.36 17.29
CA TYR A 287 5.02 16.06 17.54
C TYR A 287 6.02 14.92 17.30
N VAL A 288 6.72 14.94 16.16
CA VAL A 288 7.72 13.94 15.80
C VAL A 288 8.91 14.00 16.76
N GLN A 289 9.41 15.20 17.13
CA GLN A 289 10.45 15.36 18.15
C GLN A 289 10.08 14.64 19.45
N ASN A 290 8.88 14.89 19.99
CA ASN A 290 8.44 14.26 21.24
C ASN A 290 8.29 12.74 21.10
N MET A 291 7.81 12.24 19.95
CA MET A 291 7.71 10.81 19.67
C MET A 291 9.09 10.16 19.60
N VAL A 292 10.00 10.76 18.86
CA VAL A 292 11.40 10.29 18.75
C VAL A 292 12.11 10.33 20.10
N THR A 293 11.89 11.36 20.90
CA THR A 293 12.42 11.44 22.28
C THR A 293 11.90 10.29 23.14
N ALA A 294 10.58 10.03 23.10
CA ALA A 294 10.00 8.92 23.85
C ALA A 294 10.58 7.56 23.44
N MET A 295 10.88 7.38 22.15
CA MET A 295 11.51 6.17 21.63
C MET A 295 13.02 6.13 21.90
N GLY A 296 13.71 7.25 21.77
CA GLY A 296 15.16 7.37 21.93
C GLY A 296 15.63 7.10 23.35
N ASP A 297 14.82 7.45 24.34
CA ASP A 297 15.15 7.30 25.76
C ASP A 297 14.55 6.03 26.41
N ASN A 298 13.73 5.27 25.68
CA ASN A 298 13.06 4.10 26.24
C ASN A 298 13.77 2.79 25.83
N ILE A 299 14.22 2.03 26.82
CA ILE A 299 14.89 0.73 26.61
C ILE A 299 13.96 -0.32 25.93
N SER A 300 12.65 -0.14 26.05
CA SER A 300 11.65 -1.12 25.60
C SER A 300 11.27 -0.99 24.13
N VAL A 301 11.93 -0.17 23.32
CA VAL A 301 11.68 -0.12 21.87
C VAL A 301 12.16 -1.41 21.23
N GLN A 302 11.21 -2.27 20.86
CA GLN A 302 11.48 -3.59 20.28
C GLN A 302 10.69 -3.79 18.99
N PRO A 303 11.28 -4.50 18.00
CA PRO A 303 10.56 -4.93 16.82
C PRO A 303 9.41 -5.88 17.19
N SER A 304 8.24 -5.68 16.59
CA SER A 304 7.10 -6.61 16.75
C SER A 304 7.28 -7.91 15.94
N GLY A 305 8.27 -7.97 15.05
CA GLY A 305 8.43 -9.04 14.08
C GLY A 305 7.53 -8.92 12.85
N ASN A 306 6.73 -7.84 12.74
CA ASN A 306 5.82 -7.56 11.63
C ASN A 306 6.28 -6.30 10.91
N TYR A 307 6.75 -6.39 9.67
CA TYR A 307 7.45 -5.28 9.01
C TYR A 307 6.65 -4.60 7.90
N SER A 308 5.68 -5.30 7.32
CA SER A 308 4.79 -4.73 6.31
C SER A 308 3.49 -5.50 6.23
N VAL A 309 2.49 -4.95 5.51
CA VAL A 309 1.25 -5.69 5.18
C VAL A 309 1.56 -7.01 4.47
N LEU A 310 2.63 -7.06 3.69
CA LEU A 310 3.05 -8.28 2.98
C LEU A 310 3.67 -9.34 3.91
N HIS A 311 4.22 -8.94 5.04
CA HIS A 311 4.83 -9.82 6.04
C HIS A 311 3.97 -9.97 7.31
N TYR A 312 3.01 -9.06 7.52
CA TYR A 312 2.06 -9.20 8.63
C TYR A 312 1.08 -10.31 8.31
N VAL A 313 1.20 -11.34 9.08
CA VAL A 313 0.34 -12.51 8.99
C VAL A 313 -0.37 -12.69 10.31
N PRO A 314 -1.50 -12.01 10.54
CA PRO A 314 -2.33 -12.34 11.71
C PRO A 314 -2.67 -13.83 11.64
N SER A 315 -2.71 -14.48 12.80
CA SER A 315 -3.04 -15.90 12.89
C SER A 315 -4.35 -16.25 12.18
N CYS A 316 -5.33 -15.34 12.24
CA CYS A 316 -6.56 -15.35 11.45
C CYS A 316 -7.16 -13.94 11.38
N THR A 317 -7.61 -13.51 10.20
CA THR A 317 -8.44 -12.31 10.04
C THR A 317 -9.80 -12.65 9.49
N PHE A 318 -10.80 -11.96 10.00
CA PHE A 318 -12.18 -12.01 9.48
C PHE A 318 -12.51 -10.70 8.77
N SER A 319 -13.18 -10.80 7.62
CA SER A 319 -13.80 -9.68 6.93
C SER A 319 -14.98 -10.19 6.11
N TRP A 320 -15.85 -9.29 5.69
CA TRP A 320 -17.01 -9.63 4.88
C TRP A 320 -17.28 -8.52 3.87
N GLY A 321 -18.07 -8.81 2.85
CA GLY A 321 -18.46 -7.79 1.89
C GLY A 321 -19.30 -8.28 0.73
N PRO A 322 -19.80 -7.36 -0.09
CA PRO A 322 -20.62 -7.69 -1.26
C PRO A 322 -19.80 -8.41 -2.32
N ALA A 323 -20.49 -9.30 -3.03
CA ALA A 323 -19.93 -10.03 -4.15
C ALA A 323 -20.92 -10.08 -5.32
N VAL A 324 -20.40 -9.85 -6.52
CA VAL A 324 -21.15 -9.94 -7.78
C VAL A 324 -20.42 -10.87 -8.71
N ALA A 325 -21.14 -11.75 -9.41
CA ALA A 325 -20.56 -12.52 -10.50
C ALA A 325 -21.42 -12.43 -11.74
N LEU A 326 -20.76 -12.32 -12.86
CA LEU A 326 -21.36 -12.32 -14.19
C LEU A 326 -20.71 -13.40 -15.04
N GLY A 327 -21.49 -14.03 -15.91
CA GLY A 327 -20.93 -15.09 -16.75
C GLY A 327 -21.96 -15.82 -17.58
N THR A 328 -21.64 -17.06 -17.83
CA THR A 328 -22.45 -17.94 -18.68
C THR A 328 -22.71 -19.25 -17.97
N ASN A 329 -23.87 -19.84 -18.29
CA ASN A 329 -24.23 -21.18 -17.90
C ASN A 329 -24.62 -21.99 -19.12
N ARG A 330 -24.31 -23.29 -19.12
CA ARG A 330 -24.78 -24.23 -20.10
C ARG A 330 -25.12 -25.57 -19.45
N PHE A 331 -26.04 -26.28 -20.04
CA PHE A 331 -26.29 -27.67 -19.68
C PHE A 331 -25.23 -28.58 -20.32
N VAL A 332 -24.71 -29.48 -19.52
CA VAL A 332 -23.73 -30.49 -19.95
C VAL A 332 -24.39 -31.86 -19.83
N HIS A 333 -24.27 -32.64 -20.88
CA HIS A 333 -24.86 -33.98 -20.98
C HIS A 333 -23.76 -35.03 -20.89
N THR A 334 -23.97 -36.01 -20.04
CA THR A 334 -23.05 -37.14 -19.90
C THR A 334 -23.31 -38.25 -20.91
N ARG A 335 -24.53 -38.30 -21.55
CA ARG A 335 -24.89 -39.23 -22.64
C ARG A 335 -26.06 -38.64 -23.41
N GLY A 336 -26.00 -38.65 -24.76
CA GLY A 336 -27.16 -38.39 -25.66
C GLY A 336 -27.10 -37.06 -26.45
N ALA A 337 -28.10 -36.83 -27.29
CA ALA A 337 -28.14 -35.86 -28.36
C ALA A 337 -28.57 -34.42 -27.98
N LEU A 338 -28.69 -34.10 -26.70
CA LEU A 338 -29.08 -32.75 -26.26
C LEU A 338 -27.84 -31.86 -26.08
N GLU A 339 -27.56 -31.02 -27.05
CA GLU A 339 -26.49 -29.98 -26.88
C GLU A 339 -27.02 -28.80 -26.11
N GLY A 340 -26.43 -28.53 -24.93
CA GLY A 340 -26.65 -27.30 -24.19
C GLY A 340 -25.93 -26.12 -24.85
N LYS A 341 -26.66 -25.05 -25.17
CA LYS A 341 -26.06 -23.77 -25.59
C LYS A 341 -25.92 -22.82 -24.42
N THR A 342 -24.92 -21.97 -24.50
CA THR A 342 -24.57 -20.97 -23.45
C THR A 342 -25.69 -19.94 -23.30
N ALA A 343 -26.03 -19.61 -22.07
CA ALA A 343 -26.94 -18.53 -21.72
C ALA A 343 -26.36 -17.70 -20.56
N PHE A 344 -26.96 -16.55 -20.29
CA PHE A 344 -26.51 -15.60 -19.30
C PHE A 344 -26.66 -16.15 -17.87
N TYR A 345 -25.67 -15.82 -17.04
CA TYR A 345 -25.63 -16.06 -15.60
C TYR A 345 -25.27 -14.79 -14.87
N ALA A 346 -25.93 -14.52 -13.74
CA ALA A 346 -25.59 -13.45 -12.83
C ALA A 346 -25.79 -13.89 -11.37
N SER A 347 -24.98 -13.37 -10.47
CA SER A 347 -25.22 -13.52 -9.03
C SER A 347 -24.89 -12.26 -8.27
N LEU A 348 -25.62 -12.06 -7.16
CA LEU A 348 -25.40 -10.99 -6.19
C LEU A 348 -25.49 -11.59 -4.81
N GLY A 349 -24.57 -11.23 -3.92
CA GLY A 349 -24.57 -11.75 -2.56
C GLY A 349 -23.50 -11.15 -1.68
N ALA A 350 -23.16 -11.89 -0.63
CA ALA A 350 -22.11 -11.54 0.30
C ALA A 350 -21.12 -12.70 0.48
N ASP A 351 -19.84 -12.36 0.56
CA ASP A 351 -18.76 -13.26 0.90
C ASP A 351 -18.25 -12.95 2.31
N PHE A 352 -17.94 -14.01 3.05
CA PHE A 352 -17.28 -13.95 4.36
C PHE A 352 -15.89 -14.53 4.19
N ARG A 353 -14.87 -13.84 4.69
CA ARG A 353 -13.47 -14.21 4.49
C ARG A 353 -12.79 -14.48 5.82
N PHE A 354 -12.25 -15.69 5.96
CA PHE A 354 -11.37 -16.10 7.05
C PHE A 354 -10.00 -16.37 6.45
N LEU A 355 -9.02 -15.50 6.70
CA LEU A 355 -7.68 -15.61 6.15
C LEU A 355 -6.71 -16.06 7.24
N TRP A 356 -6.04 -17.20 7.04
CA TRP A 356 -5.01 -17.75 7.92
C TRP A 356 -3.63 -17.50 7.37
N LYS A 357 -2.76 -16.94 8.22
CA LYS A 357 -1.35 -16.71 7.92
C LYS A 357 -1.09 -16.09 6.54
N GLY A 358 -2.05 -15.29 6.03
CA GLY A 358 -1.94 -14.56 4.78
C GLY A 358 -1.95 -15.40 3.48
N PHE A 359 -1.87 -16.73 3.58
CA PHE A 359 -1.79 -17.58 2.38
C PHE A 359 -2.98 -18.54 2.19
N LEU A 360 -3.70 -18.88 3.25
CA LEU A 360 -4.86 -19.76 3.19
C LEU A 360 -6.12 -19.00 3.55
N GLU A 361 -7.11 -18.99 2.67
CA GLU A 361 -8.38 -18.31 2.89
C GLU A 361 -9.54 -19.28 2.75
N MET A 362 -10.43 -19.30 3.75
CA MET A 362 -11.74 -19.93 3.68
C MET A 362 -12.79 -18.85 3.44
N ASN A 363 -13.59 -19.02 2.40
CA ASN A 363 -14.53 -18.02 1.94
C ASN A 363 -15.93 -18.63 1.75
N PRO A 364 -16.74 -18.75 2.83
CA PRO A 364 -18.16 -19.03 2.69
C PRO A 364 -18.90 -17.82 2.15
N GLY A 365 -20.00 -18.06 1.45
CA GLY A 365 -20.84 -17.01 0.88
C GLY A 365 -22.30 -17.35 0.88
N ILE A 366 -23.12 -16.36 0.57
CA ILE A 366 -24.53 -16.51 0.27
C ILE A 366 -24.91 -15.62 -0.90
N ASN A 367 -25.46 -16.22 -1.94
CA ASN A 367 -25.72 -15.51 -3.20
C ASN A 367 -27.11 -15.84 -3.73
N LEU A 368 -27.78 -14.83 -4.26
CA LEU A 368 -28.94 -15.02 -5.12
C LEU A 368 -28.44 -15.11 -6.57
N GLU A 369 -28.82 -16.15 -7.27
CA GLU A 369 -28.34 -16.43 -8.63
C GLU A 369 -29.50 -16.42 -9.64
N TYR A 370 -29.23 -15.80 -10.79
CA TYR A 370 -30.01 -15.97 -12.01
C TYR A 370 -29.25 -16.87 -12.96
N ILE A 371 -29.88 -17.95 -13.36
CA ILE A 371 -29.27 -19.01 -14.15
C ILE A 371 -30.11 -19.19 -15.45
N GLY A 372 -29.56 -18.69 -16.56
CA GLY A 372 -30.12 -18.97 -17.87
C GLY A 372 -29.56 -20.27 -18.42
N ALA A 373 -30.34 -20.98 -19.20
CA ALA A 373 -29.88 -22.09 -20.02
C ALA A 373 -30.64 -22.15 -21.34
N ARG A 374 -30.02 -22.72 -22.38
CA ARG A 374 -30.62 -22.96 -23.67
C ARG A 374 -30.31 -24.39 -24.08
N HIS A 375 -31.29 -25.10 -24.63
CA HIS A 375 -31.06 -26.41 -25.18
C HIS A 375 -31.91 -26.65 -26.44
N ALA A 376 -31.42 -27.46 -27.39
CA ALA A 376 -32.17 -27.96 -28.49
C ALA A 376 -32.86 -29.28 -28.08
N ALA A 377 -34.14 -29.42 -28.32
CA ALA A 377 -34.89 -30.62 -27.92
C ALA A 377 -34.47 -31.88 -28.66
N TYR A 378 -34.05 -31.75 -29.93
CA TYR A 378 -33.58 -32.86 -30.80
C TYR A 378 -32.60 -32.30 -31.84
N PRO A 379 -31.68 -33.12 -32.39
CA PRO A 379 -30.88 -32.74 -33.55
C PRO A 379 -31.80 -32.43 -34.75
N GLY A 380 -31.66 -31.24 -35.32
CA GLY A 380 -32.44 -30.79 -36.48
C GLY A 380 -33.73 -30.02 -36.20
N VAL A 381 -34.10 -29.81 -34.92
CA VAL A 381 -35.23 -28.97 -34.53
C VAL A 381 -34.76 -27.56 -34.22
N SER A 382 -35.33 -26.56 -34.94
CA SER A 382 -34.96 -25.12 -34.79
C SER A 382 -35.49 -24.44 -33.53
N TYR A 383 -36.10 -25.14 -32.61
CA TYR A 383 -36.60 -24.56 -31.34
C TYR A 383 -35.52 -24.58 -30.27
N MET A 384 -35.10 -23.43 -29.87
CA MET A 384 -34.26 -23.28 -28.66
C MET A 384 -35.15 -23.00 -27.45
N ASN A 385 -35.32 -23.97 -26.60
CA ASN A 385 -35.95 -23.77 -25.30
C ASN A 385 -35.02 -22.97 -24.41
N ARG A 386 -35.52 -21.85 -23.89
CA ARG A 386 -34.85 -21.05 -22.89
C ARG A 386 -35.41 -21.42 -21.53
N ILE A 387 -34.51 -21.64 -20.58
CA ILE A 387 -34.86 -21.90 -19.17
C ILE A 387 -34.28 -20.79 -18.35
N HIS A 388 -35.11 -20.24 -17.48
CA HIS A 388 -34.70 -19.21 -16.53
C HIS A 388 -34.95 -19.74 -15.11
N MET A 389 -33.91 -19.72 -14.27
CA MET A 389 -33.99 -20.22 -12.92
C MET A 389 -33.42 -19.17 -11.97
N CYS A 390 -34.08 -19.01 -10.80
CA CYS A 390 -33.55 -18.28 -9.66
C CYS A 390 -33.20 -19.27 -8.55
N ALA A 391 -32.05 -19.09 -7.95
CA ALA A 391 -31.57 -19.98 -6.90
C ALA A 391 -30.87 -19.21 -5.77
N LEU A 392 -31.00 -19.72 -4.57
CA LEU A 392 -30.13 -19.39 -3.44
C LEU A 392 -28.94 -20.33 -3.48
N ASN A 393 -27.73 -19.77 -3.46
CA ASN A 393 -26.49 -20.54 -3.49
C ASN A 393 -25.63 -20.21 -2.28
N VAL A 394 -25.13 -21.27 -1.64
CA VAL A 394 -24.19 -21.18 -0.51
C VAL A 394 -22.87 -21.82 -0.94
N PRO A 395 -21.93 -21.04 -1.49
CA PRO A 395 -20.60 -21.52 -1.83
C PRO A 395 -19.71 -21.56 -0.58
N LEU A 396 -18.78 -22.49 -0.57
CA LEU A 396 -17.64 -22.53 0.34
C LEU A 396 -16.38 -22.71 -0.50
N SER A 397 -15.56 -21.68 -0.57
CA SER A 397 -14.31 -21.68 -1.31
C SER A 397 -13.11 -21.78 -0.37
N LEU A 398 -12.14 -22.60 -0.76
CA LEU A 398 -10.82 -22.65 -0.13
C LEU A 398 -9.82 -22.07 -1.13
N ARG A 399 -9.18 -20.95 -0.77
CA ARG A 399 -8.25 -20.19 -1.60
C ARG A 399 -6.84 -20.29 -1.07
N VAL A 400 -5.87 -20.45 -1.95
CA VAL A 400 -4.44 -20.48 -1.63
C VAL A 400 -3.75 -19.38 -2.41
N TYR A 401 -3.02 -18.52 -1.70
CA TYR A 401 -2.22 -17.44 -2.30
C TYR A 401 -0.83 -17.96 -2.65
N LEU A 402 -0.33 -17.60 -3.84
CA LEU A 402 0.99 -18.00 -4.31
C LEU A 402 2.07 -17.13 -3.64
N PRO A 403 3.03 -17.72 -2.88
CA PRO A 403 3.98 -16.96 -2.06
C PRO A 403 4.94 -16.07 -2.85
N GLU A 404 5.33 -16.50 -4.05
CA GLU A 404 6.32 -15.79 -4.88
C GLU A 404 5.81 -14.43 -5.40
N PHE A 405 4.49 -14.25 -5.48
CA PHE A 405 3.86 -13.01 -5.90
C PHE A 405 3.52 -12.08 -4.74
N ASN A 406 3.84 -12.44 -3.50
CA ASN A 406 3.63 -11.58 -2.33
C ASN A 406 4.50 -10.32 -2.30
N LYS A 407 5.51 -10.24 -3.18
CA LYS A 407 6.30 -9.01 -3.41
C LYS A 407 5.59 -8.01 -4.33
N LEU A 408 4.55 -8.43 -5.04
CA LEU A 408 3.72 -7.56 -5.85
C LEU A 408 2.58 -6.98 -5.01
N PRO A 409 2.11 -5.77 -5.33
CA PRO A 409 0.94 -5.17 -4.71
C PRO A 409 -0.36 -5.96 -4.96
N VAL A 410 -0.28 -6.99 -5.78
CA VAL A 410 -1.39 -7.85 -6.21
C VAL A 410 -1.06 -9.30 -5.85
N GLY A 411 -1.85 -9.89 -4.96
CA GLY A 411 -1.75 -11.32 -4.64
C GLY A 411 -2.49 -12.16 -5.68
N ILE A 412 -1.82 -13.15 -6.26
CA ILE A 412 -2.45 -14.15 -7.13
C ILE A 412 -2.89 -15.33 -6.26
N TYR A 413 -4.10 -15.83 -6.48
CA TYR A 413 -4.63 -16.97 -5.74
C TYR A 413 -5.39 -17.93 -6.67
N ALA A 414 -5.37 -19.19 -6.29
CA ALA A 414 -6.20 -20.23 -6.88
C ALA A 414 -7.14 -20.81 -5.82
N TRP A 415 -8.28 -21.36 -6.24
CA TRP A 415 -9.23 -21.91 -5.29
C TRP A 415 -10.02 -23.09 -5.80
N LEU A 416 -10.49 -23.85 -4.81
CA LEU A 416 -11.53 -24.86 -4.99
C LEU A 416 -12.79 -24.37 -4.30
N THR A 417 -13.95 -24.59 -4.93
CA THR A 417 -15.25 -24.27 -4.36
C THR A 417 -16.09 -25.56 -4.30
N THR A 418 -16.76 -25.78 -3.19
CA THR A 418 -17.97 -26.60 -3.14
C THR A 418 -19.15 -25.67 -2.97
N TYR A 419 -20.28 -26.00 -3.56
CA TYR A 419 -21.47 -25.18 -3.43
C TYR A 419 -22.73 -26.03 -3.30
N TYR A 420 -23.70 -25.46 -2.57
CA TYR A 420 -25.04 -25.96 -2.50
C TYR A 420 -26.01 -24.92 -3.03
N ARG A 421 -26.84 -25.30 -3.98
CA ARG A 421 -27.81 -24.44 -4.65
C ARG A 421 -29.22 -24.96 -4.41
N TYR A 422 -30.11 -24.05 -3.97
CA TYR A 422 -31.52 -24.30 -3.83
C TYR A 422 -32.30 -23.47 -4.85
N TYR A 423 -32.97 -24.12 -5.79
CA TYR A 423 -33.78 -23.47 -6.81
C TYR A 423 -35.09 -22.97 -6.21
N ILE A 424 -35.26 -21.64 -6.13
CA ILE A 424 -36.45 -20.98 -5.58
C ILE A 424 -37.58 -21.02 -6.60
N ALA A 425 -37.27 -20.64 -7.84
CA ALA A 425 -38.21 -20.55 -8.95
C ALA A 425 -37.52 -20.86 -10.27
N GLY A 426 -38.29 -21.29 -11.27
CA GLY A 426 -37.84 -21.45 -12.60
C GLY A 426 -39.02 -21.41 -13.56
N GLN A 427 -38.77 -20.94 -14.79
CA GLN A 427 -39.74 -20.87 -15.86
C GLN A 427 -39.20 -21.60 -17.07
N THR A 428 -40.03 -22.49 -17.63
CA THR A 428 -39.79 -23.14 -18.90
C THR A 428 -40.64 -22.48 -19.98
N PHE A 429 -40.33 -22.74 -21.24
CA PHE A 429 -41.12 -22.21 -22.35
C PHE A 429 -42.47 -22.89 -22.52
N ASP A 430 -42.66 -24.04 -21.89
CA ASP A 430 -43.92 -24.76 -21.91
C ASP A 430 -44.69 -24.44 -20.63
N PRO A 431 -45.82 -23.69 -20.77
CA PRO A 431 -46.61 -23.31 -19.59
C PRO A 431 -47.30 -24.50 -18.91
N ASP A 432 -47.35 -25.67 -19.56
CA ASP A 432 -47.93 -26.87 -18.98
C ASP A 432 -46.97 -27.59 -18.00
N PHE A 433 -45.68 -27.20 -17.95
CA PHE A 433 -44.73 -27.78 -17.01
C PHE A 433 -44.57 -26.93 -15.73
N VAL A 434 -44.95 -27.53 -14.60
CA VAL A 434 -44.65 -26.99 -13.28
C VAL A 434 -43.18 -27.27 -12.97
N PHE A 435 -42.42 -26.23 -12.66
CA PHE A 435 -40.98 -26.34 -12.39
C PHE A 435 -40.64 -27.44 -11.37
N SER A 436 -41.42 -27.54 -10.27
CA SER A 436 -41.20 -28.55 -9.22
C SER A 436 -41.41 -30.01 -9.67
N ASP A 437 -42.10 -30.26 -10.76
CA ASP A 437 -42.39 -31.59 -11.24
C ASP A 437 -41.29 -32.10 -12.19
N VAL A 438 -40.61 -31.18 -12.83
CA VAL A 438 -39.56 -31.45 -13.80
C VAL A 438 -38.15 -31.36 -13.19
N PHE A 439 -37.90 -30.34 -12.43
CA PHE A 439 -36.57 -30.05 -11.91
C PHE A 439 -36.40 -30.43 -10.42
N ARG A 440 -35.18 -30.87 -10.08
CA ARG A 440 -34.78 -31.01 -8.69
C ARG A 440 -34.56 -29.60 -8.10
N ARG A 441 -35.01 -29.39 -6.87
CA ARG A 441 -34.78 -28.11 -6.16
C ARG A 441 -33.39 -27.97 -5.59
N HIS A 442 -32.62 -29.03 -5.51
CA HIS A 442 -31.34 -29.10 -4.85
C HIS A 442 -30.25 -29.51 -5.84
N GLU A 443 -29.19 -28.74 -5.88
CA GLU A 443 -27.97 -29.05 -6.62
C GLU A 443 -26.78 -28.83 -5.70
N TRP A 444 -25.84 -29.75 -5.70
CA TRP A 444 -24.50 -29.51 -5.19
C TRP A 444 -23.50 -29.65 -6.33
N GLY A 445 -22.35 -28.96 -6.17
CA GLY A 445 -21.33 -28.98 -7.21
C GLY A 445 -19.96 -28.55 -6.71
N LEU A 446 -19.01 -28.63 -7.64
CA LEU A 446 -17.62 -28.25 -7.42
C LEU A 446 -17.23 -27.17 -8.42
N GLY A 447 -16.25 -26.37 -8.05
CA GLY A 447 -15.68 -25.35 -8.93
C GLY A 447 -14.19 -25.17 -8.68
N VAL A 448 -13.52 -24.62 -9.69
CA VAL A 448 -12.13 -24.21 -9.61
C VAL A 448 -11.99 -22.80 -10.18
N GLY A 449 -11.07 -22.03 -9.62
CA GLY A 449 -10.85 -20.68 -10.10
C GLY A 449 -9.44 -20.18 -9.85
N ILE A 450 -9.15 -19.07 -10.51
CA ILE A 450 -7.92 -18.30 -10.35
C ILE A 450 -8.28 -16.82 -10.30
N GLY A 451 -7.59 -16.06 -9.47
CA GLY A 451 -7.89 -14.64 -9.32
C GLY A 451 -6.75 -13.83 -8.78
N VAL A 452 -7.03 -12.55 -8.68
CA VAL A 452 -6.11 -11.54 -8.15
C VAL A 452 -6.78 -10.76 -7.03
N ARG A 453 -6.00 -10.43 -6.00
CA ARG A 453 -6.41 -9.57 -4.89
C ARG A 453 -5.58 -8.31 -4.89
N ALA A 454 -6.23 -7.16 -4.85
CA ALA A 454 -5.60 -5.86 -4.66
C ALA A 454 -6.27 -5.20 -3.45
N SER A 455 -5.57 -5.15 -2.31
CA SER A 455 -6.09 -4.62 -1.04
C SER A 455 -7.42 -5.30 -0.62
N VAL A 456 -8.51 -4.52 -0.63
CA VAL A 456 -9.88 -4.96 -0.26
C VAL A 456 -10.66 -5.56 -1.43
N PHE A 457 -10.13 -5.48 -2.67
CA PHE A 457 -10.79 -5.98 -3.87
C PHE A 457 -10.25 -7.35 -4.27
N GLN A 458 -11.15 -8.20 -4.74
CA GLN A 458 -10.81 -9.46 -5.36
C GLN A 458 -11.55 -9.60 -6.68
N VAL A 459 -10.84 -10.06 -7.70
CA VAL A 459 -11.40 -10.39 -9.01
C VAL A 459 -10.93 -11.77 -9.40
N GLY A 460 -11.82 -12.64 -9.85
CA GLY A 460 -11.43 -13.97 -10.25
C GLY A 460 -12.33 -14.59 -11.27
N PHE A 461 -11.76 -15.53 -12.03
CA PHE A 461 -12.46 -16.37 -12.98
C PHE A 461 -12.69 -17.74 -12.34
N GLU A 462 -13.93 -18.24 -12.44
CA GLU A 462 -14.33 -19.53 -11.87
C GLU A 462 -15.12 -20.36 -12.88
N THR A 463 -14.83 -21.64 -12.93
CA THR A 463 -15.65 -22.64 -13.61
C THR A 463 -16.26 -23.56 -12.56
N ARG A 464 -17.56 -23.74 -12.62
CA ARG A 464 -18.34 -24.62 -11.72
C ARG A 464 -19.03 -25.72 -12.48
N TRP A 465 -19.14 -26.89 -11.87
CA TRP A 465 -19.85 -28.07 -12.40
C TRP A 465 -20.84 -28.56 -11.36
N GLY A 466 -22.11 -28.69 -11.75
CA GLY A 466 -23.13 -29.41 -10.99
C GLY A 466 -22.81 -30.88 -10.93
N MET A 467 -22.81 -31.46 -9.76
CA MET A 467 -22.56 -32.90 -9.57
C MET A 467 -23.86 -33.68 -9.54
N THR A 468 -24.95 -33.07 -9.09
CA THR A 468 -26.31 -33.66 -9.16
C THR A 468 -26.97 -33.41 -10.49
N GLY A 469 -27.72 -34.41 -10.98
CA GLY A 469 -28.57 -34.22 -12.14
C GLY A 469 -29.70 -33.22 -11.88
N LEU A 470 -29.96 -32.37 -12.85
CA LEU A 470 -30.91 -31.27 -12.74
C LEU A 470 -32.37 -31.73 -12.78
N PHE A 471 -32.69 -32.79 -13.49
CA PHE A 471 -34.02 -33.30 -13.64
C PHE A 471 -34.38 -34.35 -12.60
N ARG A 472 -35.67 -34.47 -12.27
CA ARG A 472 -36.18 -35.56 -11.40
C ARG A 472 -36.00 -36.91 -12.10
N PRO A 473 -35.83 -38.01 -11.34
CA PRO A 473 -35.81 -39.35 -11.88
C PRO A 473 -37.09 -39.63 -12.67
N GLY A 474 -36.96 -40.16 -13.89
CA GLY A 474 -38.09 -40.51 -14.74
C GLY A 474 -38.57 -39.43 -15.69
N VAL A 475 -38.18 -38.15 -15.51
CA VAL A 475 -38.59 -37.06 -16.44
C VAL A 475 -37.88 -37.17 -17.78
N LEU A 476 -36.56 -37.49 -17.75
CA LEU A 476 -35.77 -37.77 -18.95
C LEU A 476 -34.97 -39.05 -18.74
N PRO A 477 -35.56 -40.23 -18.97
CA PRO A 477 -34.88 -41.50 -18.77
C PRO A 477 -33.62 -41.61 -19.63
N GLY A 478 -32.49 -41.95 -19.03
CA GLY A 478 -31.20 -42.08 -19.73
C GLY A 478 -30.38 -40.79 -19.85
N TYR A 479 -30.89 -39.63 -19.42
CA TYR A 479 -30.17 -38.36 -19.46
C TYR A 479 -29.82 -37.85 -18.03
N ASN A 480 -28.54 -37.51 -17.83
CA ASN A 480 -28.08 -36.92 -16.60
C ASN A 480 -27.57 -35.51 -16.87
N VAL A 481 -28.49 -34.57 -17.06
CA VAL A 481 -28.18 -33.17 -17.37
C VAL A 481 -27.65 -32.46 -16.13
N LYS A 482 -26.54 -31.76 -16.29
CA LYS A 482 -25.88 -31.00 -15.26
C LYS A 482 -25.61 -29.56 -15.69
N ASN A 483 -25.46 -28.64 -14.74
CA ASN A 483 -25.00 -27.28 -15.02
C ASN A 483 -23.49 -27.21 -15.16
N SER A 484 -23.02 -26.35 -16.07
CA SER A 484 -21.65 -25.88 -16.14
C SER A 484 -21.67 -24.37 -16.25
N THR A 485 -21.11 -23.69 -15.26
CA THR A 485 -21.14 -22.23 -15.14
C THR A 485 -19.73 -21.68 -15.20
N GLN A 486 -19.50 -20.63 -16.00
CA GLN A 486 -18.24 -19.88 -16.09
C GLN A 486 -18.52 -18.44 -15.71
N THR A 487 -17.78 -17.90 -14.75
CA THR A 487 -18.05 -16.57 -14.18
C THR A 487 -16.77 -15.77 -13.95
N ILE A 488 -16.92 -14.46 -14.08
CA ILE A 488 -16.01 -13.50 -13.46
C ILE A 488 -16.70 -13.00 -12.20
N ARG A 489 -16.02 -13.13 -11.06
CA ARG A 489 -16.50 -12.72 -9.74
C ARG A 489 -15.70 -11.54 -9.23
N PHE A 490 -16.42 -10.55 -8.72
CA PHE A 490 -15.89 -9.39 -8.04
C PHE A 490 -16.35 -9.42 -6.57
N SER A 491 -15.44 -9.24 -5.65
CA SER A 491 -15.75 -9.14 -4.22
C SER A 491 -15.02 -7.93 -3.62
N TYR A 492 -15.68 -7.23 -2.72
CA TYR A 492 -15.13 -6.14 -1.94
C TYR A 492 -15.23 -6.51 -0.45
N PHE A 493 -14.18 -6.31 0.33
CA PHE A 493 -14.15 -6.68 1.74
C PHE A 493 -13.88 -5.47 2.65
N PHE A 494 -14.69 -5.36 3.71
CA PHE A 494 -14.57 -4.34 4.73
C PHE A 494 -13.59 -4.74 5.83
#